data_de545496a9337fc63a67388acc0d0118
#
_entry.id   de545496a9337fc63a67388acc0d0118
#
_cell.length_a   1.000
_cell.length_b   1.000
_cell.length_c   1.000
_cell.angle_alpha   90.00
_cell.angle_beta   90.00
_cell.angle_gamma   90.00
#
_symmetry.space_group_name_H-M   'P 1'
#
loop_
_entity.id
_entity.type
_entity.pdbx_description
1 polymer ?
#
loop_
_entity_poly.entity_id
_entity_poly.type
_entity_poly.pdbx_seq_one_letter_code
_entity_poly.pdbx_strand_id
1 'polypeptide(L)'
;MNRRARATRTACGVFAAALLLGACTRDGAEPPAAAPGTAPSAAAQPLAGPTPRGTLLIADSGADTVTFVDPRRGATGSVTVGRAPYALAVGADGRAWVATAEGVAVVDTRTRQRLARIPHRTVTGPVTDGEYRGGGMGIALSPDGTRAYVGVNVPGGNGVLEVVDTATREVTAAVPVGRRPFDVDVSRDGTEVYVTGHDSFDVTVVRADTLRLRRIEVAPYGTEGGTASWLKPHYTVVRASDGKLLLPFEGERLAVVDPRTGRTAIETMTADTHQHGAVATPDGGLLVVGTGAVRPGEGKGPSLTVRSADGTERIVPLQGPHEDVAVSPDGRTAYVTGGHTRDGHWDGITVVDLGTDATRRLPAGTRPLGIAVL
;
A
#
# COMPACT_ATOMS: atom_id res chain seq x y z
N MET A 1 -23.48 0.00 -62.33
CA MET A 1 -24.45 -1.11 -62.24
C MET A 1 -24.73 -1.35 -60.78
N ASN A 2 -25.67 -0.67 -60.26
CA ASN A 2 -27.02 -0.98 -59.82
C ASN A 2 -27.23 -2.40 -59.28
N ARG A 3 -27.45 -2.54 -57.99
CA ARG A 3 -28.70 -3.11 -57.44
C ARG A 3 -28.89 -2.80 -55.96
N ARG A 4 -30.00 -2.16 -55.75
CA ARG A 4 -30.74 -1.78 -54.56
C ARG A 4 -31.46 -2.96 -53.89
N ALA A 5 -31.82 -2.70 -52.64
CA ALA A 5 -33.02 -3.07 -51.92
C ALA A 5 -32.99 -4.42 -51.19
N ARG A 6 -33.50 -4.62 -49.97
CA ARG A 6 -34.80 -4.16 -49.44
C ARG A 6 -34.85 -4.30 -47.93
N ALA A 7 -35.47 -3.35 -47.30
CA ALA A 7 -35.98 -3.41 -45.94
C ALA A 7 -37.21 -4.31 -45.84
N THR A 8 -37.36 -4.99 -44.70
CA THR A 8 -38.70 -5.51 -44.30
C THR A 8 -38.92 -5.18 -42.83
N ARG A 9 -39.91 -4.32 -42.62
CA ARG A 9 -40.59 -4.07 -41.34
C ARG A 9 -41.65 -5.16 -41.19
N THR A 10 -41.84 -5.69 -40.01
CA THR A 10 -43.15 -6.26 -39.63
C THR A 10 -43.47 -5.89 -38.18
N ALA A 11 -44.71 -5.56 -38.01
CA ALA A 11 -45.34 -4.82 -36.94
C ALA A 11 -45.98 -5.72 -35.89
N CYS A 12 -46.27 -5.09 -34.75
CA CYS A 12 -47.41 -5.21 -33.85
C CYS A 12 -48.00 -6.56 -33.45
N GLY A 13 -48.10 -6.76 -32.16
CA GLY A 13 -49.06 -7.66 -31.52
C GLY A 13 -49.31 -7.21 -30.08
N VAL A 14 -50.32 -6.38 -29.90
CA VAL A 14 -50.94 -6.03 -28.60
C VAL A 14 -51.91 -7.15 -28.25
N PHE A 15 -51.78 -7.70 -27.02
CA PHE A 15 -52.89 -8.44 -26.40
C PHE A 15 -53.09 -7.92 -24.96
N ALA A 16 -54.25 -7.36 -24.77
CA ALA A 16 -54.84 -7.02 -23.47
C ALA A 16 -55.95 -8.04 -23.20
N ALA A 17 -56.01 -8.57 -21.98
CA ALA A 17 -57.21 -9.11 -21.32
C ALA A 17 -56.84 -9.40 -19.88
N ALA A 18 -57.34 -8.77 -18.91
CA ALA A 18 -58.66 -8.72 -18.29
C ALA A 18 -58.62 -9.39 -16.90
N LEU A 19 -59.07 -8.59 -15.96
CA LEU A 19 -59.31 -8.78 -14.54
C LEU A 19 -60.06 -10.10 -14.18
N LEU A 20 -59.66 -10.65 -13.02
CA LEU A 20 -60.59 -11.27 -12.10
C LEU A 20 -60.19 -10.98 -10.65
N LEU A 21 -61.11 -10.36 -9.94
CA LEU A 21 -61.15 -10.10 -8.50
C LEU A 21 -61.38 -11.42 -7.73
N GLY A 22 -60.59 -11.62 -6.69
CA GLY A 22 -60.86 -12.61 -5.66
C GLY A 22 -60.39 -12.09 -4.32
N ALA A 23 -61.30 -11.71 -3.46
CA ALA A 23 -61.08 -11.15 -2.14
C ALA A 23 -60.97 -12.24 -1.06
N CYS A 24 -60.39 -11.85 0.10
CA CYS A 24 -60.38 -12.48 1.43
C CYS A 24 -59.25 -13.49 1.63
N THR A 25 -58.45 -13.45 2.65
CA THR A 25 -58.55 -13.01 4.06
C THR A 25 -57.20 -13.13 4.75
N ARG A 26 -56.92 -12.19 5.64
CA ARG A 26 -56.25 -12.30 6.95
C ARG A 26 -54.81 -12.75 7.09
N ASP A 27 -54.07 -11.78 7.60
CA ASP A 27 -53.25 -11.74 8.81
C ASP A 27 -52.00 -12.62 8.90
N GLY A 28 -50.91 -11.92 8.97
CA GLY A 28 -49.59 -12.44 9.33
C GLY A 28 -48.48 -11.61 8.74
N ALA A 29 -48.49 -10.27 8.94
CA ALA A 29 -47.30 -9.47 8.65
C ALA A 29 -46.25 -9.78 9.72
N GLU A 30 -45.33 -10.68 9.37
CA GLU A 30 -44.06 -10.81 10.06
C GLU A 30 -43.26 -9.51 9.84
N PRO A 31 -42.78 -8.84 10.89
CA PRO A 31 -41.97 -7.64 10.70
C PRO A 31 -40.69 -8.01 9.93
N PRO A 32 -40.21 -7.16 9.01
CA PRO A 32 -38.96 -7.43 8.31
C PRO A 32 -37.85 -7.60 9.31
N ALA A 33 -37.11 -8.70 9.22
CA ALA A 33 -35.92 -8.97 10.02
C ALA A 33 -35.00 -7.75 9.90
N ALA A 34 -34.73 -7.13 11.04
CA ALA A 34 -33.75 -6.05 11.13
C ALA A 34 -32.45 -6.54 10.55
N ALA A 35 -31.96 -5.82 9.55
CA ALA A 35 -30.59 -6.01 9.04
C ALA A 35 -29.63 -5.98 10.27
N PRO A 36 -28.63 -6.86 10.33
CA PRO A 36 -27.68 -6.82 11.41
C PRO A 36 -27.01 -5.44 11.37
N GLY A 37 -27.38 -4.61 12.34
CA GLY A 37 -26.75 -3.32 12.54
C GLY A 37 -25.26 -3.56 12.76
N THR A 38 -24.44 -3.07 11.85
CA THR A 38 -23.01 -2.87 12.09
C THR A 38 -22.91 -1.98 13.32
N ALA A 39 -22.63 -2.59 14.48
CA ALA A 39 -22.27 -1.83 15.67
C ALA A 39 -21.10 -0.94 15.29
N PRO A 40 -21.12 0.37 15.56
CA PRO A 40 -19.98 1.22 15.34
C PRO A 40 -18.83 0.61 16.14
N SER A 41 -17.73 0.26 15.45
CA SER A 41 -16.49 -0.14 16.10
C SER A 41 -16.11 1.00 17.03
N ALA A 42 -16.22 0.77 18.35
CA ALA A 42 -15.87 1.78 19.33
C ALA A 42 -14.41 2.15 19.08
N ALA A 43 -14.17 3.39 18.67
CA ALA A 43 -12.83 3.93 18.53
C ALA A 43 -12.11 3.71 19.87
N ALA A 44 -11.09 2.84 19.85
CA ALA A 44 -10.33 2.58 21.06
C ALA A 44 -9.71 3.89 21.53
N GLN A 45 -10.00 4.30 22.75
CA GLN A 45 -9.40 5.49 23.33
C GLN A 45 -7.89 5.26 23.50
N PRO A 46 -7.05 6.27 23.25
CA PRO A 46 -5.61 6.14 23.44
C PRO A 46 -5.31 5.71 24.88
N LEU A 47 -4.58 4.62 25.06
CA LEU A 47 -4.09 4.26 26.38
C LEU A 47 -3.01 5.27 26.80
N ALA A 48 -3.11 5.82 28.00
CA ALA A 48 -2.08 6.69 28.56
C ALA A 48 -0.84 5.86 28.93
N GLY A 49 0.34 6.28 28.48
CA GLY A 49 1.61 5.65 28.85
C GLY A 49 2.58 5.48 27.67
N PRO A 50 3.85 5.15 27.94
CA PRO A 50 4.83 4.92 26.88
C PRO A 50 4.47 3.70 26.07
N THR A 51 4.74 3.79 24.75
CA THR A 51 4.50 2.66 23.82
C THR A 51 5.56 1.57 24.07
N PRO A 52 5.17 0.31 24.34
CA PRO A 52 6.13 -0.77 24.52
C PRO A 52 6.91 -1.06 23.24
N ARG A 53 8.17 -1.46 23.38
CA ARG A 53 8.98 -1.93 22.25
C ARG A 53 8.29 -3.10 21.53
N GLY A 54 8.38 -3.12 20.19
CA GLY A 54 7.75 -4.15 19.37
C GLY A 54 6.26 -3.95 19.17
N THR A 55 5.70 -2.81 19.59
CA THR A 55 4.37 -2.37 19.18
C THR A 55 4.37 -2.10 17.68
N LEU A 56 3.35 -2.59 16.98
CA LEU A 56 3.16 -2.28 15.58
C LEU A 56 2.33 -1.01 15.43
N LEU A 57 2.66 -0.23 14.44
CA LEU A 57 1.89 0.93 14.02
C LEU A 57 1.37 0.66 12.61
N ILE A 58 0.05 0.74 12.41
CA ILE A 58 -0.61 0.33 11.19
C ILE A 58 -1.46 1.47 10.64
N ALA A 59 -1.31 1.77 9.37
CA ALA A 59 -2.14 2.73 8.65
C ALA A 59 -3.44 2.05 8.18
N ASP A 60 -4.57 2.41 8.78
CA ASP A 60 -5.88 1.83 8.49
C ASP A 60 -6.64 2.70 7.49
N SER A 61 -6.54 2.36 6.22
CA SER A 61 -7.13 3.16 5.14
C SER A 61 -8.67 3.20 5.17
N GLY A 62 -9.30 2.17 5.73
CA GLY A 62 -10.76 2.08 5.86
C GLY A 62 -11.34 2.77 7.08
N ALA A 63 -10.50 3.22 8.03
CA ALA A 63 -10.95 3.84 9.27
C ALA A 63 -10.39 5.26 9.49
N ASP A 64 -9.56 5.78 8.57
CA ASP A 64 -8.90 7.09 8.68
C ASP A 64 -8.01 7.20 9.94
N THR A 65 -7.46 6.08 10.41
CA THR A 65 -6.70 5.98 11.65
C THR A 65 -5.33 5.36 11.46
N VAL A 66 -4.49 5.54 12.48
CA VAL A 66 -3.34 4.68 12.73
C VAL A 66 -3.65 3.87 13.98
N THR A 67 -3.49 2.55 13.90
CA THR A 67 -3.74 1.64 15.01
C THR A 67 -2.45 1.12 15.61
N PHE A 68 -2.35 1.17 16.93
CA PHE A 68 -1.29 0.56 17.72
C PHE A 68 -1.65 -0.88 18.04
N VAL A 69 -0.79 -1.81 17.70
CA VAL A 69 -1.05 -3.23 17.85
C VAL A 69 0.04 -3.91 18.67
N ASP A 70 -0.36 -4.58 19.73
CA ASP A 70 0.49 -5.55 20.40
C ASP A 70 0.46 -6.86 19.60
N PRO A 71 1.61 -7.36 19.10
CA PRO A 71 1.64 -8.55 18.24
C PRO A 71 1.09 -9.81 18.90
N ARG A 72 0.90 -9.81 20.23
CA ARG A 72 0.37 -10.95 20.99
C ARG A 72 -1.12 -10.81 21.29
N ARG A 73 -1.63 -9.58 21.43
CA ARG A 73 -2.95 -9.27 21.96
C ARG A 73 -3.89 -8.62 20.96
N GLY A 74 -3.37 -7.99 19.89
CA GLY A 74 -4.14 -7.22 18.92
C GLY A 74 -4.12 -5.72 19.17
N ALA A 75 -5.12 -5.01 18.65
CA ALA A 75 -5.21 -3.56 18.76
C ALA A 75 -5.27 -3.08 20.20
N THR A 76 -4.45 -2.08 20.53
CA THR A 76 -4.35 -1.47 21.88
C THR A 76 -4.79 -0.01 21.90
N GLY A 77 -5.09 0.57 20.76
CA GLY A 77 -5.60 1.94 20.61
C GLY A 77 -5.42 2.42 19.19
N SER A 78 -6.09 3.52 18.85
CA SER A 78 -6.00 4.14 17.54
C SER A 78 -6.02 5.66 17.63
N VAL A 79 -5.52 6.33 16.56
CA VAL A 79 -5.50 7.78 16.42
C VAL A 79 -6.01 8.16 15.06
N THR A 80 -7.00 9.04 14.97
CA THR A 80 -7.49 9.58 13.70
C THR A 80 -6.41 10.47 13.08
N VAL A 81 -6.01 10.17 11.84
CA VAL A 81 -4.91 10.85 11.16
C VAL A 81 -5.36 11.68 9.95
N GLY A 82 -6.43 11.30 9.28
CA GLY A 82 -6.98 11.91 8.08
C GLY A 82 -7.37 10.84 7.08
N ARG A 83 -7.99 11.24 5.98
CA ARG A 83 -8.61 10.35 4.99
C ARG A 83 -7.62 9.37 4.39
N ALA A 84 -8.02 8.10 4.41
CA ALA A 84 -7.36 7.00 3.72
C ALA A 84 -5.83 6.99 3.90
N PRO A 85 -5.30 6.82 5.11
CA PRO A 85 -3.85 6.73 5.33
C PRO A 85 -3.29 5.54 4.53
N TYR A 86 -2.09 5.71 3.97
CA TYR A 86 -1.48 4.71 3.10
C TYR A 86 -0.19 4.15 3.73
N ALA A 87 0.89 4.89 3.67
CA ALA A 87 2.17 4.51 4.25
C ALA A 87 2.50 5.37 5.47
N LEU A 88 3.45 4.92 6.27
CA LEU A 88 3.94 5.64 7.44
C LEU A 88 5.43 5.39 7.65
N ALA A 89 6.11 6.39 8.20
CA ALA A 89 7.51 6.32 8.61
C ALA A 89 7.65 6.79 10.05
N VAL A 90 8.51 6.14 10.84
CA VAL A 90 8.74 6.48 12.25
C VAL A 90 10.13 7.04 12.42
N GLY A 91 10.21 8.25 12.96
CA GLY A 91 11.48 8.90 13.28
C GLY A 91 12.10 8.41 14.60
N ALA A 92 13.40 8.58 14.73
CA ALA A 92 14.13 8.26 15.96
C ALA A 92 13.62 9.07 17.18
N ASP A 93 12.92 10.17 16.96
CA ASP A 93 12.27 11.01 17.96
C ASP A 93 10.94 10.43 18.48
N GLY A 94 10.52 9.26 17.95
CA GLY A 94 9.28 8.60 18.30
C GLY A 94 8.03 9.23 17.68
N ARG A 95 8.19 10.02 16.63
CA ARG A 95 7.07 10.53 15.84
C ARG A 95 6.84 9.67 14.60
N ALA A 96 5.59 9.32 14.38
CA ALA A 96 5.15 8.70 13.14
C ALA A 96 4.62 9.75 12.17
N TRP A 97 5.05 9.68 10.93
CA TRP A 97 4.65 10.52 9.81
C TRP A 97 3.83 9.66 8.88
N VAL A 98 2.59 10.04 8.65
CA VAL A 98 1.59 9.21 7.98
C VAL A 98 1.10 9.93 6.73
N ALA A 99 1.32 9.32 5.57
CA ALA A 99 0.80 9.81 4.30
C ALA A 99 -0.71 9.53 4.19
N THR A 100 -1.52 10.57 3.98
CA THR A 100 -2.97 10.48 3.83
C THR A 100 -3.41 11.10 2.51
N ALA A 101 -4.66 10.89 2.12
CA ALA A 101 -5.20 11.52 0.91
C ALA A 101 -5.20 13.05 0.95
N GLU A 102 -5.20 13.64 2.14
CA GLU A 102 -5.34 15.10 2.34
C GLU A 102 -4.03 15.79 2.73
N GLY A 103 -2.99 15.02 3.06
CA GLY A 103 -1.74 15.55 3.55
C GLY A 103 -0.95 14.55 4.38
N VAL A 104 -0.11 15.06 5.27
CA VAL A 104 0.70 14.27 6.20
C VAL A 104 0.22 14.49 7.62
N ALA A 105 -0.09 13.41 8.33
CA ALA A 105 -0.34 13.49 9.76
C ALA A 105 0.94 13.15 10.55
N VAL A 106 1.11 13.84 11.69
CA VAL A 106 2.19 13.57 12.63
C VAL A 106 1.61 13.06 13.93
N VAL A 107 2.04 11.89 14.37
CA VAL A 107 1.56 11.22 15.59
C VAL A 107 2.73 11.02 16.55
N ASP A 108 2.57 11.47 17.79
CA ASP A 108 3.48 11.09 18.87
C ASP A 108 3.14 9.66 19.30
N THR A 109 4.05 8.71 19.05
CA THR A 109 3.80 7.31 19.33
C THR A 109 3.78 6.99 20.82
N ARG A 110 4.41 7.79 21.65
CA ARG A 110 4.47 7.61 23.09
C ARG A 110 3.19 8.07 23.80
N THR A 111 2.68 9.26 23.43
CA THR A 111 1.42 9.79 23.97
C THR A 111 0.20 9.33 23.19
N ARG A 112 0.40 8.75 22.00
CA ARG A 112 -0.65 8.32 21.08
C ARG A 112 -1.59 9.45 20.70
N GLN A 113 -1.02 10.60 20.40
CA GLN A 113 -1.77 11.80 20.02
C GLN A 113 -1.31 12.29 18.65
N ARG A 114 -2.26 12.76 17.85
CA ARG A 114 -1.94 13.47 16.62
C ARG A 114 -1.47 14.87 16.96
N LEU A 115 -0.22 15.19 16.58
CA LEU A 115 0.40 16.48 16.80
C LEU A 115 0.10 17.50 15.71
N ALA A 116 -0.08 17.03 14.46
CA ALA A 116 -0.31 17.89 13.31
C ALA A 116 -1.04 17.17 12.18
N ARG A 117 -1.65 17.96 11.29
CA ARG A 117 -2.04 17.63 9.92
C ARG A 117 -1.44 18.70 9.02
N ILE A 118 -0.65 18.29 8.07
CA ILE A 118 0.07 19.15 7.13
C ILE A 118 -0.60 18.93 5.77
N PRO A 119 -1.37 19.87 5.24
CA PRO A 119 -2.06 19.67 3.96
C PRO A 119 -1.06 19.59 2.82
N HIS A 120 -1.40 18.82 1.78
CA HIS A 120 -0.65 18.82 0.54
C HIS A 120 -0.70 20.20 -0.12
N ARG A 121 0.42 20.62 -0.71
CA ARG A 121 0.45 21.78 -1.63
C ARG A 121 -0.01 21.39 -3.03
N THR A 122 0.18 20.12 -3.37
CA THR A 122 -0.22 19.54 -4.66
C THR A 122 -1.73 19.37 -4.70
N VAL A 123 -2.37 19.87 -5.77
CA VAL A 123 -3.79 19.67 -5.99
C VAL A 123 -4.02 18.25 -6.54
N THR A 124 -4.75 17.45 -5.81
CA THR A 124 -4.98 16.02 -6.12
C THR A 124 -6.40 15.70 -6.57
N GLY A 125 -7.26 16.72 -6.65
CA GLY A 125 -8.69 16.54 -6.92
C GLY A 125 -9.48 16.07 -5.69
N PRO A 126 -10.74 15.63 -5.89
CA PRO A 126 -11.55 15.11 -4.79
C PRO A 126 -10.93 13.88 -4.15
N VAL A 127 -11.09 13.77 -2.83
CA VAL A 127 -10.65 12.57 -2.10
C VAL A 127 -11.54 11.39 -2.48
N THR A 128 -10.92 10.33 -2.96
CA THR A 128 -11.56 9.05 -3.28
C THR A 128 -10.93 7.94 -2.43
N ASP A 129 -11.54 6.77 -2.41
CA ASP A 129 -10.98 5.58 -1.78
C ASP A 129 -10.29 4.69 -2.83
N GLY A 130 -9.46 3.77 -2.34
CA GLY A 130 -8.82 2.76 -3.16
C GLY A 130 -7.37 3.07 -3.53
N GLU A 131 -6.74 2.11 -4.16
CA GLU A 131 -5.33 2.11 -4.56
C GLU A 131 -4.97 3.26 -5.52
N TYR A 132 -5.94 3.68 -6.34
CA TYR A 132 -5.74 4.73 -7.35
C TYR A 132 -6.13 6.13 -6.87
N ARG A 133 -6.37 6.30 -5.58
CA ARG A 133 -6.76 7.57 -5.00
C ARG A 133 -5.67 8.64 -5.17
N GLY A 134 -6.07 9.90 -5.18
CA GLY A 134 -5.14 11.04 -5.09
C GLY A 134 -4.57 11.22 -3.67
N GLY A 135 -3.52 12.00 -3.56
CA GLY A 135 -2.87 12.33 -2.29
C GLY A 135 -1.67 11.46 -1.92
N GLY A 136 -1.24 11.54 -0.69
CA GLY A 136 -0.01 10.91 -0.21
C GLY A 136 -0.08 9.38 -0.24
N MET A 137 0.97 8.76 -0.80
CA MET A 137 1.18 7.31 -0.85
C MET A 137 2.44 6.94 -0.08
N GLY A 138 3.58 6.70 -0.73
CA GLY A 138 4.84 6.42 -0.07
C GLY A 138 5.35 7.60 0.76
N ILE A 139 6.03 7.32 1.87
CA ILE A 139 6.64 8.32 2.74
C ILE A 139 7.92 7.81 3.37
N ALA A 140 8.96 8.61 3.37
CA ALA A 140 10.21 8.32 4.08
C ALA A 140 10.72 9.55 4.83
N LEU A 141 11.56 9.32 5.84
CA LEU A 141 12.26 10.36 6.58
C LEU A 141 13.73 10.42 6.14
N SER A 142 14.30 11.62 6.14
CA SER A 142 15.76 11.74 6.05
C SER A 142 16.43 11.09 7.27
N PRO A 143 17.65 10.54 7.15
CA PRO A 143 18.35 9.89 8.26
C PRO A 143 18.57 10.79 9.47
N ASP A 144 18.70 12.11 9.26
CA ASP A 144 18.81 13.12 10.31
C ASP A 144 17.45 13.54 10.90
N GLY A 145 16.34 13.02 10.35
CA GLY A 145 14.98 13.33 10.80
C GLY A 145 14.50 14.74 10.49
N THR A 146 15.25 15.54 9.73
CA THR A 146 14.89 16.95 9.46
C THR A 146 13.87 17.13 8.35
N ARG A 147 13.69 16.11 7.48
CA ARG A 147 12.76 16.14 6.35
C ARG A 147 11.93 14.87 6.27
N ALA A 148 10.67 15.03 5.89
CA ALA A 148 9.84 13.94 5.41
C ALA A 148 9.60 14.13 3.90
N TYR A 149 9.71 13.04 3.15
CA TYR A 149 9.51 12.99 1.71
C TYR A 149 8.26 12.18 1.42
N VAL A 150 7.30 12.78 0.71
CA VAL A 150 5.99 12.17 0.49
C VAL A 150 5.69 12.10 -1.00
N GLY A 151 5.47 10.90 -1.50
CA GLY A 151 4.97 10.68 -2.84
C GLY A 151 3.48 11.01 -2.92
N VAL A 152 3.13 12.02 -3.71
CA VAL A 152 1.74 12.47 -3.89
C VAL A 152 1.23 12.05 -5.25
N ASN A 153 0.23 11.19 -5.26
CA ASN A 153 -0.44 10.77 -6.50
C ASN A 153 -1.38 11.84 -7.00
N VAL A 154 -1.26 12.18 -8.29
CA VAL A 154 -2.18 13.06 -9.02
C VAL A 154 -2.90 12.19 -10.05
N PRO A 155 -4.19 11.85 -9.84
CA PRO A 155 -4.92 10.98 -10.75
C PRO A 155 -4.88 11.48 -12.19
N GLY A 156 -4.47 10.62 -13.11
CA GLY A 156 -4.35 10.94 -14.54
C GLY A 156 -3.12 11.77 -14.93
N GLY A 157 -2.30 12.20 -13.95
CA GLY A 157 -1.09 13.04 -14.17
C GLY A 157 0.21 12.38 -13.70
N ASN A 158 1.27 13.14 -13.77
CA ASN A 158 2.52 12.81 -13.10
C ASN A 158 2.35 13.01 -11.59
N GLY A 159 3.03 12.15 -10.80
CA GLY A 159 3.13 12.32 -9.37
C GLY A 159 4.03 13.49 -8.98
N VAL A 160 4.00 13.81 -7.71
CA VAL A 160 4.83 14.86 -7.09
C VAL A 160 5.49 14.29 -5.84
N LEU A 161 6.76 14.58 -5.63
CA LEU A 161 7.43 14.39 -4.35
C LEU A 161 7.32 15.70 -3.56
N GLU A 162 6.59 15.72 -2.47
CA GLU A 162 6.57 16.83 -1.53
C GLU A 162 7.64 16.64 -0.45
N VAL A 163 8.36 17.72 -0.15
CA VAL A 163 9.37 17.77 0.91
C VAL A 163 8.79 18.56 2.07
N VAL A 164 8.67 17.93 3.21
CA VAL A 164 8.16 18.54 4.45
C VAL A 164 9.31 18.76 5.40
N ASP A 165 9.47 19.99 5.88
CA ASP A 165 10.36 20.29 7.00
C ASP A 165 9.70 19.80 8.30
N THR A 166 10.42 18.96 9.06
CA THR A 166 9.85 18.30 10.24
C THR A 166 9.73 19.21 11.46
N ALA A 167 10.54 20.26 11.53
CA ALA A 167 10.51 21.21 12.63
C ALA A 167 9.38 22.22 12.47
N THR A 168 9.25 22.81 11.27
CA THR A 168 8.18 23.80 10.98
C THR A 168 6.85 23.13 10.63
N ARG A 169 6.89 21.85 10.20
CA ARG A 169 5.74 21.10 9.72
C ARG A 169 5.08 21.77 8.50
N GLU A 170 5.88 22.19 7.57
CA GLU A 170 5.45 22.83 6.34
C GLU A 170 6.00 22.12 5.13
N VAL A 171 5.23 22.08 4.04
CA VAL A 171 5.74 21.63 2.73
C VAL A 171 6.63 22.73 2.18
N THR A 172 7.93 22.46 2.09
CA THR A 172 8.94 23.44 1.64
C THR A 172 9.22 23.36 0.14
N ALA A 173 9.03 22.20 -0.46
CA ALA A 173 9.24 21.97 -1.88
C ALA A 173 8.30 20.92 -2.45
N ALA A 174 8.11 20.96 -3.77
CA ALA A 174 7.36 19.99 -4.55
C ALA A 174 8.09 19.75 -5.88
N VAL A 175 8.38 18.48 -6.20
CA VAL A 175 9.17 18.09 -7.38
C VAL A 175 8.37 17.09 -8.22
N PRO A 176 8.19 17.30 -9.54
CA PRO A 176 7.50 16.34 -10.37
C PRO A 176 8.29 15.02 -10.45
N VAL A 177 7.59 13.89 -10.29
CA VAL A 177 8.15 12.53 -10.33
C VAL A 177 7.36 11.64 -11.28
N GLY A 178 7.65 10.34 -11.29
CA GLY A 178 6.91 9.35 -12.04
C GLY A 178 5.42 9.30 -11.67
N ARG A 179 4.64 8.62 -12.52
CA ARG A 179 3.20 8.47 -12.30
C ARG A 179 2.94 7.49 -11.18
N ARG A 180 2.03 7.85 -10.29
CA ARG A 180 1.69 7.11 -9.08
C ARG A 180 2.93 6.77 -8.27
N PRO A 181 3.44 7.72 -7.49
CA PRO A 181 4.61 7.55 -6.62
C PRO A 181 4.23 6.63 -5.44
N PHE A 182 4.26 5.32 -5.69
CA PHE A 182 3.71 4.31 -4.82
C PHE A 182 4.53 4.19 -3.53
N ASP A 183 5.86 4.24 -3.69
CA ASP A 183 6.78 4.12 -2.59
C ASP A 183 7.88 5.21 -2.64
N VAL A 184 8.44 5.52 -1.48
CA VAL A 184 9.51 6.51 -1.30
C VAL A 184 10.53 5.99 -0.32
N ASP A 185 11.79 5.95 -0.77
CA ASP A 185 12.95 5.59 0.05
C ASP A 185 13.98 6.71 0.07
N VAL A 186 14.90 6.64 1.01
CA VAL A 186 16.03 7.56 1.13
C VAL A 186 17.33 6.75 1.18
N SER A 187 18.36 7.21 0.46
CA SER A 187 19.69 6.61 0.57
C SER A 187 20.21 6.70 2.00
N ARG A 188 21.04 5.73 2.38
CA ARG A 188 21.55 5.62 3.74
C ARG A 188 22.30 6.89 4.23
N ASP A 189 22.95 7.59 3.31
CA ASP A 189 23.64 8.86 3.58
C ASP A 189 22.73 10.10 3.49
N GLY A 190 21.46 9.91 3.17
CA GLY A 190 20.48 10.99 3.03
C GLY A 190 20.63 11.86 1.79
N THR A 191 21.54 11.53 0.86
CA THR A 191 21.86 12.38 -0.28
C THR A 191 20.88 12.24 -1.45
N GLU A 192 20.19 11.13 -1.55
CA GLU A 192 19.23 10.82 -2.61
C GLU A 192 17.91 10.28 -2.04
N VAL A 193 16.83 10.65 -2.70
CA VAL A 193 15.48 10.13 -2.45
C VAL A 193 15.05 9.35 -3.68
N TYR A 194 14.52 8.17 -3.47
CA TYR A 194 14.06 7.26 -4.51
C TYR A 194 12.55 7.20 -4.50
N VAL A 195 11.91 7.46 -5.63
CA VAL A 195 10.47 7.46 -5.77
C VAL A 195 10.06 6.46 -6.84
N THR A 196 9.35 5.41 -6.44
CA THR A 196 8.89 4.34 -7.33
C THR A 196 7.64 4.79 -8.07
N GLY A 197 7.77 4.99 -9.38
CA GLY A 197 6.69 5.36 -10.28
C GLY A 197 5.99 4.12 -10.84
N HIS A 198 4.94 3.66 -10.15
CA HIS A 198 4.22 2.45 -10.50
C HIS A 198 3.68 2.45 -11.95
N ASP A 199 3.02 3.53 -12.37
CA ASP A 199 2.41 3.63 -13.71
C ASP A 199 3.36 4.18 -14.78
N SER A 200 4.55 4.61 -14.40
CA SER A 200 5.60 5.06 -15.31
C SER A 200 6.78 4.09 -15.42
N PHE A 201 6.75 2.98 -14.66
CA PHE A 201 7.76 1.91 -14.71
C PHE A 201 9.18 2.42 -14.45
N ASP A 202 9.32 3.39 -13.56
CA ASP A 202 10.60 4.04 -13.28
C ASP A 202 10.84 4.21 -11.77
N VAL A 203 12.08 4.49 -11.45
CA VAL A 203 12.47 5.13 -10.20
C VAL A 203 12.94 6.54 -10.52
N THR A 204 12.28 7.54 -9.96
CA THR A 204 12.78 8.90 -9.97
C THR A 204 13.75 9.08 -8.82
N VAL A 205 15.00 9.37 -9.13
CA VAL A 205 16.05 9.68 -8.15
C VAL A 205 16.14 11.19 -8.00
N VAL A 206 15.95 11.68 -6.79
CA VAL A 206 15.97 13.13 -6.47
C VAL A 206 17.12 13.41 -5.52
N ARG A 207 17.98 14.34 -5.86
CA ARG A 207 19.02 14.85 -4.96
C ARG A 207 18.40 15.64 -3.82
N ALA A 208 18.67 15.25 -2.58
CA ALA A 208 18.06 15.85 -1.41
C ALA A 208 18.45 17.32 -1.18
N ASP A 209 19.66 17.73 -1.62
CA ASP A 209 20.21 19.08 -1.46
C ASP A 209 19.70 20.06 -2.52
N THR A 210 19.65 19.65 -3.78
CA THR A 210 19.37 20.52 -4.94
C THR A 210 18.01 20.28 -5.58
N LEU A 211 17.33 19.21 -5.21
CA LEU A 211 16.09 18.71 -5.78
C LEU A 211 16.18 18.42 -7.31
N ARG A 212 17.40 18.29 -7.83
CA ARG A 212 17.62 17.82 -9.19
C ARG A 212 17.20 16.35 -9.28
N LEU A 213 16.54 16.01 -10.36
CA LEU A 213 16.03 14.67 -10.59
C LEU A 213 16.66 14.01 -11.82
N ARG A 214 16.69 12.68 -11.80
CA ARG A 214 16.88 11.82 -12.97
C ARG A 214 15.93 10.62 -12.86
N ARG A 215 15.58 10.04 -13.98
CA ARG A 215 14.72 8.85 -14.03
C ARG A 215 15.53 7.64 -14.47
N ILE A 216 15.23 6.51 -13.85
CA ILE A 216 15.79 5.21 -14.21
C ILE A 216 14.60 4.32 -14.57
N GLU A 217 14.54 3.89 -15.83
CA GLU A 217 13.54 2.94 -16.28
C GLU A 217 13.85 1.56 -15.68
N VAL A 218 12.87 0.92 -15.04
CA VAL A 218 13.06 -0.38 -14.36
C VAL A 218 12.48 -1.55 -15.16
N ALA A 219 11.53 -1.28 -16.05
CA ALA A 219 11.00 -2.27 -16.99
C ALA A 219 10.75 -1.60 -18.34
N PRO A 220 11.20 -2.19 -19.45
CA PRO A 220 11.05 -1.58 -20.76
C PRO A 220 9.57 -1.50 -21.17
N TYR A 221 9.11 -0.30 -21.47
CA TYR A 221 7.80 -0.06 -22.04
C TYR A 221 7.64 -0.83 -23.37
N GLY A 222 6.54 -1.56 -23.50
CA GLY A 222 6.16 -2.21 -24.75
C GLY A 222 6.76 -3.61 -24.98
N THR A 223 7.80 -4.02 -24.27
CA THR A 223 8.29 -5.40 -24.33
C THR A 223 7.50 -6.34 -23.42
N GLU A 224 6.84 -5.80 -22.40
CA GLU A 224 6.14 -6.50 -21.34
C GLU A 224 4.65 -6.14 -21.27
N GLY A 225 4.09 -5.53 -22.33
CA GLY A 225 2.67 -5.20 -22.41
C GLY A 225 2.30 -3.72 -22.27
N GLY A 226 3.26 -2.82 -22.18
CA GLY A 226 3.04 -1.37 -22.17
C GLY A 226 2.27 -0.86 -20.96
N THR A 227 1.52 0.23 -21.11
CA THR A 227 0.76 0.88 -20.01
C THR A 227 -0.32 0.01 -19.38
N ALA A 228 -0.79 -1.00 -20.09
CA ALA A 228 -1.76 -1.98 -19.58
C ALA A 228 -1.08 -3.20 -18.94
N SER A 229 0.26 -3.21 -18.87
CA SER A 229 1.00 -4.31 -18.24
C SER A 229 0.67 -4.40 -16.75
N TRP A 230 0.55 -5.61 -16.28
CA TRP A 230 0.47 -5.95 -14.85
C TRP A 230 1.84 -5.97 -14.19
N LEU A 231 2.93 -5.94 -14.98
CA LEU A 231 4.31 -6.03 -14.55
C LEU A 231 4.80 -4.66 -14.08
N LYS A 232 4.36 -4.23 -12.91
CA LYS A 232 4.61 -2.90 -12.35
C LYS A 232 5.33 -2.97 -10.99
N PRO A 233 6.32 -2.10 -10.76
CA PRO A 233 6.95 -2.00 -9.45
C PRO A 233 5.99 -1.34 -8.45
N HIS A 234 5.90 -1.90 -7.25
CA HIS A 234 5.13 -1.30 -6.16
C HIS A 234 6.06 -0.70 -5.10
N TYR A 235 6.84 -1.53 -4.45
CA TYR A 235 7.71 -1.16 -3.35
C TYR A 235 9.18 -1.29 -3.73
N THR A 236 9.99 -0.48 -3.09
CA THR A 236 11.44 -0.47 -3.23
C THR A 236 12.08 -0.81 -1.88
N VAL A 237 13.23 -1.44 -1.91
CA VAL A 237 14.08 -1.65 -0.74
C VAL A 237 15.49 -1.20 -1.05
N VAL A 238 16.04 -0.31 -0.26
CA VAL A 238 17.45 0.08 -0.38
C VAL A 238 18.31 -1.00 0.29
N ARG A 239 19.08 -1.75 -0.51
CA ARG A 239 19.97 -2.79 0.01
C ARG A 239 21.14 -2.18 0.79
N ALA A 240 21.24 -2.53 2.07
CA ALA A 240 22.20 -1.89 2.97
C ALA A 240 23.67 -2.13 2.59
N SER A 241 24.01 -3.25 1.93
CA SER A 241 25.38 -3.64 1.61
C SER A 241 26.04 -2.81 0.51
N ASP A 242 25.26 -2.36 -0.50
CA ASP A 242 25.78 -1.66 -1.69
C ASP A 242 24.95 -0.49 -2.17
N GLY A 243 23.82 -0.19 -1.51
CA GLY A 243 22.92 0.91 -1.85
C GLY A 243 22.11 0.69 -3.13
N LYS A 244 22.09 -0.52 -3.68
CA LYS A 244 21.22 -0.84 -4.81
C LYS A 244 19.77 -0.92 -4.37
N LEU A 245 18.89 -0.64 -5.30
CA LEU A 245 17.45 -0.70 -5.09
C LEU A 245 16.95 -2.07 -5.53
N LEU A 246 16.18 -2.71 -4.67
CA LEU A 246 15.52 -3.97 -4.93
C LEU A 246 14.04 -3.69 -5.13
N LEU A 247 13.50 -3.96 -6.33
CA LEU A 247 12.10 -3.76 -6.67
C LEU A 247 11.50 -5.10 -7.12
N PRO A 248 10.81 -5.81 -6.24
CA PRO A 248 10.04 -6.98 -6.65
C PRO A 248 8.81 -6.54 -7.45
N PHE A 249 8.51 -7.25 -8.54
CA PHE A 249 7.29 -7.07 -9.30
C PHE A 249 6.86 -8.36 -10.00
N GLU A 250 5.69 -8.33 -10.60
CA GLU A 250 5.04 -9.53 -11.11
C GLU A 250 5.88 -10.27 -12.16
N GLY A 251 5.55 -11.53 -12.39
CA GLY A 251 6.24 -12.36 -13.35
C GLY A 251 7.57 -12.93 -12.84
N GLU A 252 7.64 -13.29 -11.56
CA GLU A 252 8.82 -13.91 -10.94
C GLU A 252 10.08 -13.06 -11.06
N ARG A 253 9.98 -11.76 -10.79
CA ARG A 253 11.07 -10.80 -11.05
C ARG A 253 11.43 -9.97 -9.86
N LEU A 254 12.74 -9.71 -9.77
CA LEU A 254 13.34 -8.70 -8.90
C LEU A 254 14.21 -7.80 -9.75
N ALA A 255 13.83 -6.54 -9.92
CA ALA A 255 14.71 -5.56 -10.53
C ALA A 255 15.74 -5.11 -9.50
N VAL A 256 17.01 -5.21 -9.86
CA VAL A 256 18.15 -4.74 -9.08
C VAL A 256 18.72 -3.51 -9.79
N VAL A 257 18.48 -2.35 -9.23
CA VAL A 257 18.84 -1.07 -9.84
C VAL A 257 20.05 -0.47 -9.13
N ASP A 258 21.10 -0.15 -9.85
CA ASP A 258 22.18 0.68 -9.33
C ASP A 258 21.82 2.16 -9.54
N PRO A 259 21.44 2.90 -8.49
CA PRO A 259 21.01 4.28 -8.65
C PRO A 259 22.13 5.21 -9.14
N ARG A 260 23.40 4.86 -8.91
CA ARG A 260 24.53 5.71 -9.35
C ARG A 260 24.75 5.63 -10.85
N THR A 261 24.59 4.47 -11.45
CA THR A 261 24.85 4.23 -12.88
C THR A 261 23.59 4.19 -13.72
N GLY A 262 22.41 4.04 -13.11
CA GLY A 262 21.14 3.84 -13.79
C GLY A 262 20.98 2.45 -14.41
N ARG A 263 21.89 1.51 -14.12
CA ARG A 263 21.81 0.14 -14.65
C ARG A 263 20.78 -0.67 -13.87
N THR A 264 19.94 -1.36 -14.62
CA THR A 264 18.95 -2.32 -14.06
C THR A 264 19.34 -3.73 -14.52
N ALA A 265 19.36 -4.66 -13.58
CA ALA A 265 19.44 -6.10 -13.83
C ALA A 265 18.14 -6.74 -13.34
N ILE A 266 17.66 -7.76 -14.04
CA ILE A 266 16.51 -8.56 -13.61
C ILE A 266 17.01 -9.89 -13.08
N GLU A 267 16.66 -10.19 -11.82
CA GLU A 267 16.84 -11.49 -11.21
C GLU A 267 15.51 -12.24 -11.17
N THR A 268 15.56 -13.55 -11.18
CA THR A 268 14.36 -14.40 -11.06
C THR A 268 13.98 -14.56 -9.60
N MET A 269 12.67 -14.49 -9.31
CA MET A 269 12.07 -14.86 -8.04
C MET A 269 11.26 -16.16 -8.20
N THR A 270 11.07 -16.88 -7.09
CA THR A 270 10.32 -18.14 -7.09
C THR A 270 8.80 -17.92 -7.11
N ALA A 271 8.32 -16.87 -6.46
CA ALA A 271 6.89 -16.59 -6.38
C ALA A 271 6.42 -15.82 -7.60
N ASP A 272 5.53 -16.43 -8.38
CA ASP A 272 4.81 -15.77 -9.48
C ASP A 272 3.47 -15.25 -8.96
N THR A 273 3.55 -14.18 -8.23
CA THR A 273 2.39 -13.52 -7.63
C THR A 273 2.45 -12.03 -7.91
N HIS A 274 1.33 -11.34 -7.69
CA HIS A 274 1.29 -9.90 -7.72
C HIS A 274 2.07 -9.37 -6.51
N GLN A 275 3.29 -8.91 -6.75
CA GLN A 275 4.22 -8.50 -5.70
C GLN A 275 3.86 -7.12 -5.16
N HIS A 276 3.77 -7.00 -3.84
CA HIS A 276 3.47 -5.77 -3.12
C HIS A 276 4.59 -5.41 -2.15
N GLY A 277 4.28 -5.31 -0.84
CA GLY A 277 5.20 -4.86 0.18
C GLY A 277 6.52 -5.64 0.22
N ALA A 278 7.59 -4.93 0.48
CA ALA A 278 8.91 -5.52 0.61
C ALA A 278 9.71 -4.83 1.72
N VAL A 279 10.55 -5.58 2.43
CA VAL A 279 11.42 -5.05 3.49
C VAL A 279 12.72 -5.83 3.56
N ALA A 280 13.83 -5.13 3.79
CA ALA A 280 15.10 -5.78 4.08
C ALA A 280 15.09 -6.40 5.49
N THR A 281 15.66 -7.60 5.62
CA THR A 281 15.91 -8.20 6.92
C THR A 281 17.25 -7.72 7.52
N PRO A 282 17.42 -7.77 8.86
CA PRO A 282 18.65 -7.32 9.51
C PRO A 282 19.93 -8.06 9.05
N ASP A 283 19.79 -9.29 8.57
CA ASP A 283 20.87 -10.11 8.03
C ASP A 283 21.16 -9.88 6.54
N GLY A 284 20.47 -8.91 5.92
CA GLY A 284 20.67 -8.51 4.52
C GLY A 284 19.82 -9.28 3.51
N GLY A 285 18.88 -10.08 3.97
CA GLY A 285 17.85 -10.72 3.14
C GLY A 285 16.72 -9.77 2.75
N LEU A 286 15.69 -10.32 2.12
CA LEU A 286 14.52 -9.60 1.63
C LEU A 286 13.25 -10.40 1.92
N LEU A 287 12.24 -9.74 2.47
CA LEU A 287 10.87 -10.26 2.54
C LEU A 287 10.03 -9.58 1.46
N VAL A 288 9.22 -10.36 0.75
CA VAL A 288 8.33 -9.83 -0.29
C VAL A 288 6.94 -10.44 -0.15
N VAL A 289 5.94 -9.59 -0.15
CA VAL A 289 4.53 -9.99 -0.10
C VAL A 289 4.02 -10.25 -1.51
N GLY A 290 3.40 -11.42 -1.72
CA GLY A 290 2.66 -11.75 -2.93
C GLY A 290 1.18 -11.90 -2.61
N THR A 291 0.31 -11.17 -3.33
CA THR A 291 -1.13 -11.15 -3.04
C THR A 291 -1.92 -12.31 -3.63
N GLY A 292 -1.37 -12.99 -4.60
CA GLY A 292 -2.00 -14.10 -5.31
C GLY A 292 -1.52 -14.21 -6.76
N ALA A 293 -2.03 -15.19 -7.49
CA ALA A 293 -1.60 -15.44 -8.86
C ALA A 293 -1.88 -14.26 -9.78
N VAL A 294 -0.89 -13.85 -10.57
CA VAL A 294 -1.04 -12.84 -11.62
C VAL A 294 -2.02 -13.32 -12.70
N ARG A 295 -1.96 -14.61 -13.02
CA ARG A 295 -2.83 -15.25 -14.00
C ARG A 295 -3.80 -16.21 -13.31
N PRO A 296 -5.11 -16.05 -13.48
CA PRO A 296 -6.09 -16.98 -12.93
C PRO A 296 -5.82 -18.43 -13.39
N GLY A 297 -5.82 -19.36 -12.45
CA GLY A 297 -5.67 -20.80 -12.73
C GLY A 297 -4.25 -21.36 -12.58
N GLU A 298 -3.23 -20.56 -12.34
CA GLU A 298 -1.84 -21.04 -12.16
C GLU A 298 -1.53 -21.60 -10.76
N GLY A 299 -2.51 -21.62 -9.86
CA GLY A 299 -2.42 -22.35 -8.59
C GLY A 299 -1.46 -21.77 -7.54
N LYS A 300 -0.89 -20.60 -7.79
CA LYS A 300 0.00 -19.91 -6.84
C LYS A 300 -0.83 -18.95 -5.98
N GLY A 301 -0.95 -19.27 -4.71
CA GLY A 301 -1.71 -18.48 -3.74
C GLY A 301 -0.90 -17.31 -3.18
N PRO A 302 -1.56 -16.49 -2.33
CA PRO A 302 -0.89 -15.45 -1.55
C PRO A 302 0.27 -16.02 -0.73
N SER A 303 1.37 -15.30 -0.64
CA SER A 303 2.59 -15.79 -0.01
C SER A 303 3.47 -14.68 0.53
N LEU A 304 4.37 -15.05 1.44
CA LEU A 304 5.53 -14.26 1.81
C LEU A 304 6.77 -14.98 1.26
N THR A 305 7.48 -14.33 0.35
CA THR A 305 8.80 -14.79 -0.09
C THR A 305 9.84 -14.37 0.94
N VAL A 306 10.61 -15.31 1.43
CA VAL A 306 11.77 -15.07 2.29
C VAL A 306 13.02 -15.37 1.47
N ARG A 307 13.73 -14.32 1.06
CA ARG A 307 14.95 -14.40 0.26
C ARG A 307 16.15 -14.07 1.14
N SER A 308 17.07 -14.99 1.26
CA SER A 308 18.35 -14.80 1.98
C SER A 308 19.29 -13.87 1.20
N ALA A 309 20.30 -13.34 1.87
CA ALA A 309 21.29 -12.45 1.24
C ALA A 309 22.06 -13.09 0.05
N ASP A 310 22.17 -14.41 0.03
CA ASP A 310 22.79 -15.18 -1.06
C ASP A 310 21.84 -15.46 -2.23
N GLY A 311 20.56 -15.01 -2.13
CA GLY A 311 19.55 -15.21 -3.15
C GLY A 311 18.71 -16.48 -3.03
N THR A 312 18.98 -17.34 -2.03
CA THR A 312 18.17 -18.52 -1.74
C THR A 312 16.78 -18.09 -1.26
N GLU A 313 15.73 -18.70 -1.80
CA GLU A 313 14.34 -18.37 -1.49
C GLU A 313 13.57 -19.52 -0.88
N ARG A 314 12.67 -19.19 0.02
CA ARG A 314 11.58 -20.05 0.45
C ARG A 314 10.27 -19.29 0.48
N ILE A 315 9.18 -19.99 0.28
CA ILE A 315 7.84 -19.43 0.17
C ILE A 315 7.01 -19.87 1.37
N VAL A 316 6.49 -18.89 2.12
CA VAL A 316 5.56 -19.14 3.21
C VAL A 316 4.15 -18.84 2.70
N PRO A 317 3.27 -19.85 2.58
CA PRO A 317 1.89 -19.62 2.14
C PRO A 317 1.12 -18.74 3.14
N LEU A 318 0.34 -17.79 2.62
CA LEU A 318 -0.53 -16.92 3.41
C LEU A 318 -2.00 -17.20 3.13
N GLN A 319 -2.84 -16.96 4.14
CA GLN A 319 -4.30 -17.14 4.01
C GLN A 319 -4.97 -15.86 3.51
N GLY A 320 -4.98 -15.65 2.21
CA GLY A 320 -5.55 -14.49 1.55
C GLY A 320 -4.53 -13.41 1.20
N PRO A 321 -4.94 -12.38 0.45
CA PRO A 321 -4.06 -11.31 0.01
C PRO A 321 -3.57 -10.45 1.17
N HIS A 322 -2.39 -9.88 0.99
CA HIS A 322 -1.71 -9.00 1.95
C HIS A 322 -1.08 -7.83 1.20
N GLU A 323 -0.82 -6.72 1.90
CA GLU A 323 -0.33 -5.49 1.27
C GLU A 323 1.13 -5.19 1.58
N ASP A 324 1.47 -5.02 2.85
CA ASP A 324 2.78 -4.55 3.28
C ASP A 324 3.37 -5.43 4.37
N VAL A 325 4.67 -5.32 4.60
CA VAL A 325 5.40 -6.15 5.54
C VAL A 325 6.40 -5.36 6.35
N ALA A 326 6.45 -5.62 7.65
CA ALA A 326 7.53 -5.20 8.53
C ALA A 326 8.18 -6.40 9.19
N VAL A 327 9.43 -6.27 9.60
CA VAL A 327 10.19 -7.31 10.28
C VAL A 327 10.58 -6.85 11.70
N SER A 328 10.53 -7.76 12.65
CA SER A 328 10.99 -7.48 14.01
C SER A 328 12.49 -7.13 14.03
N PRO A 329 12.96 -6.30 14.99
CA PRO A 329 14.37 -5.90 15.06
C PRO A 329 15.36 -7.05 15.18
N ASP A 330 14.93 -8.20 15.68
CA ASP A 330 15.74 -9.42 15.78
C ASP A 330 15.70 -10.30 14.53
N GLY A 331 14.95 -9.89 13.49
CA GLY A 331 14.82 -10.59 12.23
C GLY A 331 14.03 -11.91 12.28
N ARG A 332 13.33 -12.21 13.39
CA ARG A 332 12.69 -13.52 13.60
C ARG A 332 11.21 -13.55 13.27
N THR A 333 10.58 -12.40 13.20
CA THR A 333 9.13 -12.32 13.00
C THR A 333 8.81 -11.32 11.90
N ALA A 334 8.01 -11.71 10.93
CA ALA A 334 7.41 -10.79 9.98
C ALA A 334 5.95 -10.50 10.37
N TYR A 335 5.52 -9.27 10.08
CA TYR A 335 4.17 -8.77 10.30
C TYR A 335 3.65 -8.27 8.97
N VAL A 336 2.57 -8.88 8.48
CA VAL A 336 2.07 -8.65 7.13
C VAL A 336 0.63 -8.14 7.21
N THR A 337 0.35 -6.98 6.62
CA THR A 337 -0.98 -6.35 6.69
C THR A 337 -1.96 -6.98 5.72
N GLY A 338 -3.25 -7.06 6.12
CA GLY A 338 -4.32 -7.66 5.34
C GLY A 338 -4.78 -6.85 4.14
N GLY A 339 -4.37 -5.60 4.06
CA GLY A 339 -4.35 -4.71 2.93
C GLY A 339 -5.64 -4.41 2.19
N HIS A 340 -5.49 -3.58 1.18
CA HIS A 340 -6.52 -3.25 0.20
C HIS A 340 -5.92 -3.44 -1.20
N THR A 341 -6.00 -4.64 -1.71
CA THR A 341 -5.56 -5.00 -3.05
C THR A 341 -6.78 -5.30 -3.94
N ARG A 342 -6.59 -5.37 -5.24
CA ARG A 342 -7.62 -5.83 -6.17
C ARG A 342 -8.04 -7.29 -5.91
N ASP A 343 -7.17 -8.06 -5.28
CA ASP A 343 -7.38 -9.50 -5.02
C ASP A 343 -8.15 -9.75 -3.72
N GLY A 344 -8.55 -8.68 -3.04
CA GLY A 344 -9.29 -8.68 -1.78
C GLY A 344 -8.50 -8.10 -0.61
N HIS A 345 -9.12 -8.08 0.55
CA HIS A 345 -8.52 -7.61 1.80
C HIS A 345 -9.18 -8.31 3.00
N TRP A 346 -8.54 -8.18 4.15
CA TRP A 346 -9.14 -8.51 5.44
C TRP A 346 -8.63 -7.57 6.54
N ASP A 347 -9.39 -7.43 7.60
CA ASP A 347 -9.14 -6.46 8.65
C ASP A 347 -8.22 -7.06 9.71
N GLY A 348 -6.90 -6.99 9.48
CA GLY A 348 -5.93 -7.54 10.41
C GLY A 348 -4.52 -7.67 9.85
N ILE A 349 -3.69 -8.38 10.59
CA ILE A 349 -2.30 -8.73 10.22
C ILE A 349 -2.07 -10.24 10.33
N THR A 350 -1.15 -10.73 9.54
CA THR A 350 -0.56 -12.07 9.74
C THR A 350 0.81 -11.93 10.38
N VAL A 351 1.00 -12.62 11.49
CA VAL A 351 2.29 -12.76 12.16
C VAL A 351 2.94 -14.05 11.66
N VAL A 352 4.15 -13.96 11.14
CA VAL A 352 4.90 -15.09 10.58
C VAL A 352 6.17 -15.30 11.41
N ASP A 353 6.34 -16.47 11.96
CA ASP A 353 7.61 -16.90 12.57
C ASP A 353 8.57 -17.31 11.45
N LEU A 354 9.64 -16.55 11.25
CA LEU A 354 10.59 -16.76 10.16
C LEU A 354 11.53 -17.96 10.38
N GLY A 355 11.54 -18.55 11.57
CA GLY A 355 12.32 -19.75 11.86
C GLY A 355 11.57 -21.05 11.58
N THR A 356 10.23 -21.02 11.71
CA THR A 356 9.38 -22.22 11.64
C THR A 356 8.34 -22.14 10.51
N ASP A 357 8.20 -20.99 9.86
CA ASP A 357 7.17 -20.65 8.87
C ASP A 357 5.72 -20.72 9.42
N ALA A 358 5.57 -20.80 10.74
CA ALA A 358 4.26 -20.79 11.37
C ALA A 358 3.59 -19.43 11.23
N THR A 359 2.31 -19.44 10.86
CA THR A 359 1.52 -18.22 10.65
C THR A 359 0.38 -18.11 11.66
N ARG A 360 0.07 -16.89 12.09
CA ARG A 360 -1.07 -16.59 12.96
C ARG A 360 -1.72 -15.28 12.54
N ARG A 361 -3.02 -15.30 12.31
CA ARG A 361 -3.81 -14.11 12.02
C ARG A 361 -4.23 -13.40 13.31
N LEU A 362 -4.22 -12.08 13.26
CA LEU A 362 -4.55 -11.22 14.39
C LEU A 362 -5.42 -10.06 13.89
N PRO A 363 -6.67 -9.92 14.38
CA PRO A 363 -7.50 -8.75 14.04
C PRO A 363 -6.80 -7.46 14.44
N ALA A 364 -6.67 -6.52 13.49
CA ALA A 364 -6.00 -5.24 13.72
C ALA A 364 -6.32 -4.28 12.58
N GLY A 365 -6.96 -3.17 12.91
CA GLY A 365 -7.31 -2.13 11.94
C GLY A 365 -8.41 -2.50 10.95
N THR A 366 -8.72 -1.56 10.06
CA THR A 366 -9.67 -1.73 8.96
C THR A 366 -8.99 -1.39 7.65
N ARG A 367 -8.92 -2.35 6.73
CA ARG A 367 -8.12 -2.24 5.49
C ARG A 367 -6.71 -1.73 5.78
N PRO A 368 -5.94 -2.47 6.57
CA PRO A 368 -4.60 -2.05 6.98
C PRO A 368 -3.65 -2.09 5.78
N LEU A 369 -2.92 -0.99 5.55
CA LEU A 369 -1.91 -0.85 4.49
C LEU A 369 -0.51 -0.79 5.11
N GLY A 370 0.09 0.39 5.19
CA GLY A 370 1.45 0.54 5.70
C GLY A 370 1.62 0.10 7.14
N ILE A 371 2.79 -0.45 7.48
CA ILE A 371 3.13 -0.98 8.80
C ILE A 371 4.55 -0.59 9.21
N ALA A 372 4.73 -0.30 10.48
CA ALA A 372 6.05 -0.15 11.10
C ALA A 372 6.10 -0.81 12.47
N VAL A 373 7.32 -1.19 12.90
CA VAL A 373 7.62 -1.70 14.25
C VAL A 373 8.27 -0.58 15.07
N LEU A 374 7.74 -0.32 16.29
CA LEU A 374 8.23 0.70 17.23
C LEU A 374 9.25 0.13 18.21
#